data_fe2f89064b064fb149e541dd17d27b9d
#
_entry.id   fe2f89064b064fb149e541dd17d27b9d
#
_cell.length_a   1.000
_cell.length_b   1.000
_cell.length_c   1.000
_cell.angle_alpha   90.00
_cell.angle_beta   90.00
_cell.angle_gamma   90.00
#
_symmetry.space_group_name_H-M   'P 1'
#
loop_
_entity.id
_entity.type
_entity.pdbx_description
1 polymer ?
#
loop_
_entity_poly.entity_id
_entity_poly.type
_entity_poly.pdbx_seq_one_letter_code
_entity_poly.pdbx_strand_id
1 'polypeptide(L)'
;EPGKNSPFRDRSMEENLDLFARMKAGEFPDGAKALRAKIDMASPNMNLRDPILYRIRHAHHHQTGNDWCIYPSYDFTHGQSDAIEGVTHSICTLEFEDHRPLYEWFLENLPVPARPRQYEFARLNLNYTITSKRKLKQLVDEKHVSGWDDPRMSTLSGYRRRGYTPASIRTFCDMIGVNRAGGVVDVGMLEFAIREDLDANAPRAMCVLKPLKVVITNYPEDKTETLELPRHPKQDIGVRQLPFSREIYIDATDFEEVPPAGFKRLIPGGEVRLRGSYVIRADEAVKDEQGNIVELRCSYDENTLGKNPEGRKVKGVIHWVPAAESVECEVRLYDRLFRSANPEKDEDGGSFLDNINPESLVVLKGCRAEPSLASAEAEDRFQFEREGYFCVDRKDRRPDAMVFNRTVTLRDSWGGQ
;
A
#
# COMPACT_ATOMS: atom_id res chain seq x y z
N GLU A 1 31.86 30.01 12.90
CA GLU A 1 32.66 31.17 12.54
C GLU A 1 32.00 31.95 11.40
N PRO A 2 32.06 33.30 11.39
CA PRO A 2 31.57 34.09 10.27
C PRO A 2 32.35 33.77 8.99
N GLY A 3 31.65 33.82 7.86
CA GLY A 3 32.28 33.64 6.56
C GLY A 3 33.20 34.82 6.17
N LYS A 4 34.07 34.55 5.20
CA LYS A 4 34.96 35.59 4.64
C LYS A 4 34.44 36.07 3.29
N ASN A 5 34.54 37.37 3.04
CA ASN A 5 34.22 37.94 1.74
C ASN A 5 35.10 37.32 0.66
N SER A 6 34.51 36.98 -0.47
CA SER A 6 35.25 36.60 -1.67
C SER A 6 36.01 37.83 -2.20
N PRO A 7 37.26 37.68 -2.74
CA PRO A 7 37.97 38.77 -3.39
C PRO A 7 37.21 39.34 -4.62
N PHE A 8 36.23 38.62 -5.10
CA PHE A 8 35.42 39.01 -6.26
C PHE A 8 34.07 39.63 -5.89
N ARG A 9 33.79 39.79 -4.57
CA ARG A 9 32.48 40.26 -4.09
C ARG A 9 32.17 41.70 -4.50
N ASP A 10 33.18 42.51 -4.65
CA ASP A 10 33.05 43.95 -4.91
C ASP A 10 33.35 44.32 -6.37
N ARG A 11 33.19 43.38 -7.31
CA ARG A 11 33.20 43.65 -8.74
C ARG A 11 32.09 44.63 -9.12
N SER A 12 32.32 45.42 -10.17
CA SER A 12 31.28 46.31 -10.71
C SER A 12 30.12 45.54 -11.29
N MET A 13 28.98 46.19 -11.42
CA MET A 13 27.79 45.60 -12.03
C MET A 13 28.05 45.26 -13.51
N GLU A 14 28.74 46.12 -14.23
CA GLU A 14 29.08 45.97 -15.64
C GLU A 14 29.94 44.70 -15.84
N GLU A 15 30.98 44.53 -15.02
CA GLU A 15 31.85 43.34 -15.06
C GLU A 15 31.04 42.05 -14.75
N ASN A 16 30.15 42.10 -13.77
CA ASN A 16 29.30 40.94 -13.43
C ASN A 16 28.32 40.59 -14.55
N LEU A 17 27.73 41.57 -15.23
CA LEU A 17 26.83 41.35 -16.37
C LEU A 17 27.58 40.74 -17.56
N ASP A 18 28.78 41.24 -17.88
CA ASP A 18 29.65 40.69 -18.93
C ASP A 18 29.99 39.23 -18.63
N LEU A 19 30.49 38.94 -17.43
CA LEU A 19 30.85 37.59 -17.04
C LEU A 19 29.65 36.65 -17.05
N PHE A 20 28.47 37.10 -16.66
CA PHE A 20 27.25 36.28 -16.68
C PHE A 20 26.80 35.97 -18.13
N ALA A 21 26.88 36.96 -19.03
CA ALA A 21 26.60 36.74 -20.44
C ALA A 21 27.58 35.71 -21.06
N ARG A 22 28.85 35.77 -20.72
CA ARG A 22 29.88 34.82 -21.15
C ARG A 22 29.70 33.42 -20.52
N MET A 23 29.24 33.35 -19.26
CA MET A 23 28.83 32.08 -18.65
C MET A 23 27.69 31.43 -19.47
N LYS A 24 26.68 32.21 -19.84
CA LYS A 24 25.55 31.72 -20.65
C LYS A 24 26.00 31.31 -22.06
N ALA A 25 26.98 32.01 -22.64
CA ALA A 25 27.55 31.67 -23.94
C ALA A 25 28.44 30.40 -23.94
N GLY A 26 28.71 29.81 -22.77
CA GLY A 26 29.50 28.58 -22.66
C GLY A 26 31.01 28.78 -22.72
N GLU A 27 31.51 30.01 -22.51
CA GLU A 27 32.94 30.30 -22.58
C GLU A 27 33.75 29.67 -21.43
N PHE A 28 33.10 29.25 -20.34
CA PHE A 28 33.79 28.75 -19.16
C PHE A 28 33.44 27.29 -18.88
N PRO A 29 34.39 26.46 -18.43
CA PRO A 29 34.13 25.10 -18.04
C PRO A 29 33.34 25.02 -16.72
N ASP A 30 32.81 23.84 -16.43
CA ASP A 30 32.09 23.54 -15.20
C ASP A 30 32.91 23.91 -13.96
N GLY A 31 32.29 24.59 -13.01
CA GLY A 31 32.91 25.00 -11.76
C GLY A 31 33.82 26.24 -11.84
N ALA A 32 34.12 26.77 -13.04
CA ALA A 32 35.03 27.93 -13.19
C ALA A 32 34.46 29.22 -12.58
N LYS A 33 33.15 29.40 -12.66
CA LYS A 33 32.48 30.60 -12.16
C LYS A 33 31.09 30.23 -11.60
N ALA A 34 30.65 31.04 -10.63
CA ALA A 34 29.28 31.02 -10.13
C ALA A 34 28.80 32.46 -9.89
N LEU A 35 27.56 32.74 -10.26
CA LEU A 35 26.90 33.98 -9.86
C LEU A 35 26.32 33.80 -8.46
N ARG A 36 26.59 34.77 -7.56
CA ARG A 36 26.09 34.75 -6.16
C ARG A 36 25.29 36.01 -5.85
N ALA A 37 24.31 35.85 -4.94
CA ALA A 37 23.71 37.03 -4.32
C ALA A 37 24.72 37.71 -3.38
N LYS A 38 24.64 39.02 -3.25
CA LYS A 38 25.43 39.80 -2.31
C LYS A 38 24.55 40.13 -1.11
N ILE A 39 24.62 39.32 -0.04
CA ILE A 39 23.80 39.47 1.15
C ILE A 39 24.69 39.78 2.36
N ASP A 40 25.06 38.78 3.17
CA ASP A 40 25.87 38.96 4.35
C ASP A 40 26.69 37.70 4.68
N MET A 41 28.00 37.79 4.49
CA MET A 41 28.94 36.70 4.78
C MET A 41 29.12 36.43 6.30
N ALA A 42 28.68 37.37 7.17
CA ALA A 42 28.71 37.20 8.62
C ALA A 42 27.42 36.63 9.21
N SER A 43 26.38 36.43 8.41
CA SER A 43 25.11 35.92 8.86
C SER A 43 25.25 34.57 9.63
N PRO A 44 24.57 34.42 10.77
CA PRO A 44 24.50 33.12 11.46
C PRO A 44 23.80 32.04 10.60
N ASN A 45 22.87 32.45 9.73
CA ASN A 45 22.22 31.55 8.77
C ASN A 45 23.12 31.40 7.52
N MET A 46 23.64 30.20 7.32
CA MET A 46 24.52 29.90 6.18
C MET A 46 23.85 30.12 4.83
N ASN A 47 22.53 30.00 4.73
CA ASN A 47 21.79 30.24 3.49
C ASN A 47 21.81 31.70 3.06
N LEU A 48 22.09 32.66 3.96
CA LEU A 48 22.23 34.09 3.69
C LEU A 48 23.68 34.52 3.40
N ARG A 49 24.65 33.58 3.45
CA ARG A 49 26.07 33.89 3.16
C ARG A 49 26.36 33.86 1.68
N ASP A 50 25.98 34.92 0.97
CA ASP A 50 26.16 35.08 -0.46
C ASP A 50 25.86 33.78 -1.25
N PRO A 51 24.60 33.27 -1.23
CA PRO A 51 24.26 32.02 -1.86
C PRO A 51 24.39 32.02 -3.37
N ILE A 52 24.60 30.86 -3.95
CA ILE A 52 24.71 30.67 -5.40
C ILE A 52 23.37 30.94 -6.06
N LEU A 53 23.33 31.78 -7.08
CA LEU A 53 22.18 32.01 -7.97
C LEU A 53 22.25 31.09 -9.19
N TYR A 54 23.39 31.15 -9.93
CA TYR A 54 23.66 30.35 -11.11
C TYR A 54 25.01 29.66 -11.04
N ARG A 55 25.07 28.43 -11.56
CA ARG A 55 26.32 27.67 -11.75
C ARG A 55 26.44 27.20 -13.20
N ILE A 56 27.66 26.95 -13.65
CA ILE A 56 27.95 26.37 -14.95
C ILE A 56 27.88 24.86 -14.83
N ARG A 57 27.12 24.25 -15.75
CA ARG A 57 27.03 22.80 -15.89
C ARG A 57 26.72 22.43 -17.34
N HIS A 58 27.67 21.85 -18.03
CA HIS A 58 27.47 21.31 -19.37
C HIS A 58 26.88 19.88 -19.25
N ALA A 59 25.56 19.78 -19.37
CA ALA A 59 24.84 18.53 -19.28
C ALA A 59 23.61 18.56 -20.17
N HIS A 60 23.32 17.46 -20.86
CA HIS A 60 22.11 17.31 -21.64
C HIS A 60 20.86 17.29 -20.73
N HIS A 61 19.92 18.18 -21.03
CA HIS A 61 18.64 18.24 -20.32
C HIS A 61 17.55 17.57 -21.16
N HIS A 62 16.69 16.79 -20.50
CA HIS A 62 15.69 15.95 -21.18
C HIS A 62 14.65 16.71 -22.00
N GLN A 63 14.42 18.01 -21.73
CA GLN A 63 13.48 18.86 -22.49
C GLN A 63 14.19 19.85 -23.42
N THR A 64 15.28 20.46 -22.95
CA THR A 64 15.95 21.55 -23.68
C THR A 64 17.27 21.13 -24.32
N GLY A 65 17.64 19.85 -24.23
CA GLY A 65 18.87 19.34 -24.82
C GLY A 65 20.11 20.03 -24.27
N ASN A 66 20.92 20.63 -25.17
CA ASN A 66 22.17 21.35 -24.85
C ASN A 66 22.02 22.87 -24.97
N ASP A 67 20.81 23.43 -24.97
CA ASP A 67 20.57 24.85 -25.15
C ASP A 67 21.09 25.70 -23.98
N TRP A 68 21.26 25.12 -22.82
CA TRP A 68 21.71 25.78 -21.61
C TRP A 68 22.93 25.10 -21.00
N CYS A 69 23.90 25.91 -20.60
CA CYS A 69 25.07 25.48 -19.83
C CYS A 69 25.17 26.17 -18.45
N ILE A 70 24.19 27.01 -18.09
CA ILE A 70 24.07 27.59 -16.76
C ILE A 70 22.72 27.16 -16.17
N TYR A 71 22.72 26.86 -14.89
CA TYR A 71 21.52 26.40 -14.17
C TYR A 71 21.39 27.16 -12.86
N PRO A 72 20.18 27.65 -12.54
CA PRO A 72 19.91 28.31 -11.27
C PRO A 72 19.92 27.31 -10.10
N SER A 73 20.18 27.82 -8.89
CA SER A 73 20.00 27.04 -7.67
C SER A 73 18.51 26.90 -7.35
N TYR A 74 18.18 25.86 -6.58
CA TYR A 74 16.82 25.63 -6.09
C TYR A 74 16.27 26.84 -5.34
N ASP A 75 17.02 27.36 -4.37
CA ASP A 75 16.57 28.47 -3.53
C ASP A 75 16.29 29.75 -4.34
N PHE A 76 17.07 29.99 -5.42
CA PHE A 76 16.85 31.13 -6.29
C PHE A 76 15.58 31.00 -7.14
N THR A 77 15.26 29.81 -7.60
CA THR A 77 14.09 29.58 -8.48
C THR A 77 12.79 29.41 -7.73
N HIS A 78 12.82 28.83 -6.54
CA HIS A 78 11.60 28.42 -5.79
C HIS A 78 10.65 29.59 -5.57
N GLY A 79 11.12 30.66 -4.91
CA GLY A 79 10.27 31.83 -4.63
C GLY A 79 9.80 32.57 -5.89
N GLN A 80 10.63 32.64 -6.92
CA GLN A 80 10.29 33.29 -8.18
C GLN A 80 9.24 32.50 -8.96
N SER A 81 9.37 31.16 -9.05
CA SER A 81 8.37 30.29 -9.68
C SER A 81 7.03 30.40 -8.97
N ASP A 82 7.01 30.31 -7.65
CA ASP A 82 5.80 30.49 -6.85
C ASP A 82 5.14 31.85 -7.11
N ALA A 83 5.94 32.92 -7.17
CA ALA A 83 5.44 34.25 -7.40
C ALA A 83 4.87 34.44 -8.82
N ILE A 84 5.53 33.89 -9.84
CA ILE A 84 5.10 33.94 -11.24
C ILE A 84 3.81 33.14 -11.44
N GLU A 85 3.68 32.01 -10.79
CA GLU A 85 2.50 31.14 -10.85
C GLU A 85 1.34 31.62 -9.96
N GLY A 86 1.53 32.67 -9.15
CA GLY A 86 0.51 33.22 -8.26
C GLY A 86 0.20 32.34 -7.05
N VAL A 87 1.14 31.49 -6.63
CA VAL A 87 1.03 30.69 -5.41
C VAL A 87 0.93 31.63 -4.20
N THR A 88 -0.03 31.39 -3.31
CA THR A 88 -0.20 32.16 -2.08
C THR A 88 0.47 31.51 -0.87
N HIS A 89 0.39 30.18 -0.79
CA HIS A 89 0.92 29.35 0.30
C HIS A 89 1.91 28.34 -0.29
N SER A 90 3.20 28.59 -0.10
CA SER A 90 4.29 27.69 -0.50
C SER A 90 4.54 26.69 0.61
N ILE A 91 4.20 25.42 0.38
CA ILE A 91 4.27 24.37 1.39
C ILE A 91 5.50 23.49 1.14
N CYS A 92 6.32 23.30 2.18
CA CYS A 92 7.51 22.47 2.11
C CYS A 92 7.75 21.69 3.41
N THR A 93 8.82 20.90 3.44
CA THR A 93 9.24 20.17 4.65
C THR A 93 10.08 21.05 5.58
N LEU A 94 10.20 20.66 6.85
CA LEU A 94 10.98 21.38 7.88
C LEU A 94 12.47 21.55 7.52
N GLU A 95 13.00 20.78 6.59
CA GLU A 95 14.36 20.92 6.07
C GLU A 95 14.61 22.31 5.48
N PHE A 96 13.55 23.01 5.05
CA PHE A 96 13.62 24.35 4.45
C PHE A 96 13.29 25.48 5.42
N GLU A 97 13.14 25.23 6.71
CA GLU A 97 12.86 26.29 7.69
C GLU A 97 13.97 27.36 7.71
N ASP A 98 15.24 26.92 7.70
CA ASP A 98 16.38 27.82 7.64
C ASP A 98 16.56 28.50 6.26
N HIS A 99 15.91 28.01 5.22
CA HIS A 99 15.92 28.59 3.88
C HIS A 99 14.87 29.71 3.71
N ARG A 100 13.82 29.76 4.57
CA ARG A 100 12.75 30.75 4.46
C ARG A 100 13.23 32.19 4.45
N PRO A 101 14.22 32.63 5.29
CA PRO A 101 14.73 33.98 5.20
C PRO A 101 15.35 34.32 3.84
N LEU A 102 15.98 33.36 3.15
CA LEU A 102 16.49 33.53 1.80
C LEU A 102 15.37 33.61 0.76
N TYR A 103 14.33 32.77 0.90
CA TYR A 103 13.12 32.81 0.07
C TYR A 103 12.48 34.22 0.12
N GLU A 104 12.26 34.73 1.34
CA GLU A 104 11.70 36.06 1.56
C GLU A 104 12.62 37.18 0.98
N TRP A 105 13.94 37.06 1.18
CA TRP A 105 14.93 38.02 0.63
C TRP A 105 14.86 38.14 -0.90
N PHE A 106 14.71 37.02 -1.62
CA PHE A 106 14.54 37.05 -3.07
C PHE A 106 13.25 37.75 -3.49
N LEU A 107 12.13 37.46 -2.82
CA LEU A 107 10.84 38.11 -3.12
C LEU A 107 10.87 39.64 -2.84
N GLU A 108 11.65 40.07 -1.88
CA GLU A 108 11.81 41.47 -1.54
C GLU A 108 12.72 42.25 -2.52
N ASN A 109 13.74 41.57 -3.03
CA ASN A 109 14.79 42.23 -3.85
C ASN A 109 14.63 42.00 -5.36
N LEU A 110 13.64 41.23 -5.81
CA LEU A 110 13.37 40.97 -7.21
C LEU A 110 11.99 41.52 -7.63
N PRO A 111 11.85 41.95 -8.91
CA PRO A 111 10.58 42.44 -9.44
C PRO A 111 9.63 41.25 -9.72
N VAL A 112 9.03 40.70 -8.70
CA VAL A 112 8.12 39.55 -8.82
C VAL A 112 6.64 40.00 -8.78
N PRO A 113 5.72 39.33 -9.52
CA PRO A 113 4.31 39.74 -9.63
C PRO A 113 3.48 39.46 -8.38
N ALA A 114 3.89 38.54 -7.51
CA ALA A 114 3.21 38.18 -6.27
C ALA A 114 4.22 37.91 -5.14
N ARG A 115 3.71 37.86 -3.91
CA ARG A 115 4.54 37.57 -2.71
C ARG A 115 3.96 36.35 -1.97
N PRO A 116 4.27 35.13 -2.40
CA PRO A 116 3.89 33.92 -1.70
C PRO A 116 4.54 33.87 -0.33
N ARG A 117 3.94 33.10 0.60
CA ARG A 117 4.50 32.84 1.92
C ARG A 117 4.82 31.36 2.08
N GLN A 118 6.03 31.06 2.57
CA GLN A 118 6.49 29.70 2.83
C GLN A 118 5.99 29.20 4.19
N TYR A 119 5.52 27.94 4.20
CA TYR A 119 5.09 27.22 5.40
C TYR A 119 5.71 25.83 5.41
N GLU A 120 6.35 25.47 6.50
CA GLU A 120 7.04 24.20 6.67
C GLU A 120 6.24 23.25 7.57
N PHE A 121 6.24 21.99 7.20
CA PHE A 121 5.62 20.91 7.98
C PHE A 121 6.53 19.72 8.14
N ALA A 122 6.28 18.94 9.19
CA ALA A 122 6.99 17.71 9.44
C ALA A 122 6.74 16.69 8.34
N ARG A 123 7.77 15.94 8.00
CA ARG A 123 7.68 14.80 7.09
C ARG A 123 6.91 13.67 7.76
N LEU A 124 6.00 13.04 7.04
CA LEU A 124 5.35 11.82 7.49
C LEU A 124 6.33 10.64 7.41
N ASN A 125 6.63 10.05 8.56
CA ASN A 125 7.38 8.81 8.67
C ASN A 125 6.46 7.74 9.28
N LEU A 126 6.46 6.55 8.67
CA LEU A 126 5.74 5.38 9.18
C LEU A 126 6.74 4.36 9.72
N ASN A 127 6.40 3.69 10.81
CA ASN A 127 7.16 2.52 11.25
C ASN A 127 7.00 1.36 10.23
N TYR A 128 7.89 0.39 10.28
CA TYR A 128 7.93 -0.78 9.35
C TYR A 128 7.99 -0.42 7.87
N THR A 129 8.31 0.83 7.53
CA THR A 129 8.36 1.31 6.14
C THR A 129 9.61 2.11 5.85
N ILE A 130 9.97 2.16 4.57
CA ILE A 130 11.02 3.04 4.06
C ILE A 130 10.39 3.98 3.04
N THR A 131 10.70 5.28 3.14
CA THR A 131 10.23 6.32 2.23
C THR A 131 11.38 6.95 1.42
N SER A 132 12.63 6.60 1.72
CA SER A 132 13.81 7.09 1.00
C SER A 132 13.82 6.59 -0.45
N LYS A 133 13.74 7.50 -1.43
CA LYS A 133 13.78 7.17 -2.86
C LYS A 133 14.98 6.30 -3.24
N ARG A 134 16.17 6.61 -2.69
CA ARG A 134 17.39 5.84 -2.95
C ARG A 134 17.26 4.38 -2.52
N LYS A 135 16.73 4.14 -1.31
CA LYS A 135 16.53 2.80 -0.77
C LYS A 135 15.40 2.05 -1.49
N LEU A 136 14.29 2.73 -1.81
CA LEU A 136 13.23 2.16 -2.62
C LEU A 136 13.73 1.76 -4.02
N LYS A 137 14.58 2.60 -4.65
CA LYS A 137 15.22 2.27 -5.91
C LYS A 137 16.11 1.03 -5.78
N GLN A 138 16.87 0.90 -4.71
CA GLN A 138 17.72 -0.26 -4.44
C GLN A 138 16.89 -1.54 -4.34
N LEU A 139 15.74 -1.53 -3.63
CA LEU A 139 14.84 -2.68 -3.57
C LEU A 139 14.36 -3.14 -4.96
N VAL A 140 14.10 -2.20 -5.86
CA VAL A 140 13.68 -2.50 -7.24
C VAL A 140 14.84 -3.01 -8.08
N ASP A 141 15.99 -2.33 -8.07
CA ASP A 141 17.17 -2.68 -8.87
C ASP A 141 17.74 -4.05 -8.51
N GLU A 142 17.77 -4.38 -7.22
CA GLU A 142 18.25 -5.65 -6.67
C GLU A 142 17.17 -6.75 -6.65
N LYS A 143 15.95 -6.45 -7.15
CA LYS A 143 14.82 -7.40 -7.30
C LYS A 143 14.30 -7.99 -5.98
N HIS A 144 14.40 -7.27 -4.88
CA HIS A 144 13.73 -7.64 -3.63
C HIS A 144 12.20 -7.47 -3.73
N VAL A 145 11.76 -6.60 -4.63
CA VAL A 145 10.36 -6.36 -4.99
C VAL A 145 10.18 -6.40 -6.50
N SER A 146 8.95 -6.61 -6.99
CA SER A 146 8.65 -6.76 -8.41
C SER A 146 8.72 -5.46 -9.24
N GLY A 147 8.80 -4.31 -8.57
CA GLY A 147 8.88 -2.99 -9.19
C GLY A 147 8.31 -1.89 -8.29
N TRP A 148 8.21 -0.68 -8.82
CA TRP A 148 7.71 0.49 -8.11
C TRP A 148 6.24 0.38 -7.68
N ASP A 149 5.47 -0.48 -8.29
CA ASP A 149 4.08 -0.79 -7.97
C ASP A 149 3.89 -2.12 -7.23
N ASP A 150 4.96 -2.70 -6.71
CA ASP A 150 4.84 -3.87 -5.82
C ASP A 150 3.94 -3.51 -4.63
N PRO A 151 2.93 -4.33 -4.31
CA PRO A 151 1.99 -4.06 -3.21
C PRO A 151 2.63 -3.90 -1.82
N ARG A 152 3.90 -4.25 -1.65
CA ARG A 152 4.67 -4.06 -0.41
C ARG A 152 5.41 -2.73 -0.35
N MET A 153 5.48 -2.01 -1.49
CA MET A 153 6.16 -0.72 -1.59
C MET A 153 5.30 0.41 -1.02
N SER A 154 5.93 1.32 -0.27
CA SER A 154 5.31 2.54 0.25
C SER A 154 5.19 3.64 -0.82
N THR A 155 4.67 3.28 -1.98
CA THR A 155 4.37 4.18 -3.09
C THR A 155 2.86 4.22 -3.36
N LEU A 156 2.36 5.31 -3.91
CA LEU A 156 0.94 5.39 -4.30
C LEU A 156 0.57 4.28 -5.30
N SER A 157 1.47 3.93 -6.21
CA SER A 157 1.26 2.85 -7.19
C SER A 157 1.19 1.48 -6.51
N GLY A 158 2.05 1.22 -5.52
CA GLY A 158 2.03 0.00 -4.70
C GLY A 158 0.77 -0.10 -3.86
N TYR A 159 0.41 0.97 -3.17
CA TYR A 159 -0.82 1.04 -2.37
C TYR A 159 -2.07 0.81 -3.22
N ARG A 160 -2.15 1.45 -4.39
CA ARG A 160 -3.26 1.25 -5.34
C ARG A 160 -3.36 -0.21 -5.79
N ARG A 161 -2.24 -0.84 -6.17
CA ARG A 161 -2.20 -2.24 -6.59
C ARG A 161 -2.53 -3.20 -5.44
N ARG A 162 -2.20 -2.83 -4.20
CA ARG A 162 -2.58 -3.57 -3.01
C ARG A 162 -4.08 -3.46 -2.70
N GLY A 163 -4.75 -2.42 -3.21
CA GLY A 163 -6.18 -2.20 -3.03
C GLY A 163 -6.54 -1.09 -2.04
N TYR A 164 -5.57 -0.27 -1.60
CA TYR A 164 -5.83 0.92 -0.80
C TYR A 164 -6.66 1.91 -1.61
N THR A 165 -7.66 2.50 -0.98
CA THR A 165 -8.52 3.50 -1.61
C THR A 165 -7.99 4.91 -1.39
N PRO A 166 -8.23 5.86 -2.32
CA PRO A 166 -7.91 7.25 -2.07
C PRO A 166 -8.62 7.84 -0.83
N ALA A 167 -9.84 7.37 -0.53
CA ALA A 167 -10.59 7.78 0.64
C ALA A 167 -9.90 7.36 1.93
N SER A 168 -9.48 6.10 2.05
CA SER A 168 -8.79 5.60 3.24
C SER A 168 -7.45 6.31 3.50
N ILE A 169 -6.70 6.63 2.44
CA ILE A 169 -5.44 7.40 2.57
C ILE A 169 -5.72 8.81 3.08
N ARG A 170 -6.76 9.49 2.56
CA ARG A 170 -7.17 10.80 3.06
C ARG A 170 -7.62 10.76 4.51
N THR A 171 -8.47 9.79 4.87
CA THR A 171 -8.89 9.57 6.26
C THR A 171 -7.69 9.38 7.19
N PHE A 172 -6.71 8.57 6.77
CA PHE A 172 -5.48 8.41 7.53
C PHE A 172 -4.73 9.74 7.70
N CYS A 173 -4.58 10.54 6.64
CA CYS A 173 -3.94 11.85 6.73
C CYS A 173 -4.69 12.81 7.68
N ASP A 174 -6.02 12.79 7.66
CA ASP A 174 -6.86 13.58 8.58
C ASP A 174 -6.69 13.12 10.04
N MET A 175 -6.59 11.81 10.28
CA MET A 175 -6.37 11.25 11.62
C MET A 175 -5.04 11.67 12.25
N ILE A 176 -3.97 11.70 11.48
CA ILE A 176 -2.64 12.08 11.97
C ILE A 176 -2.46 13.60 12.06
N GLY A 177 -3.21 14.33 11.24
CA GLY A 177 -3.11 15.79 11.14
C GLY A 177 -1.78 16.28 10.57
N VAL A 178 -1.62 17.61 10.55
CA VAL A 178 -0.38 18.28 10.10
C VAL A 178 0.30 18.91 11.30
N ASN A 179 1.60 18.70 11.46
CA ASN A 179 2.38 19.25 12.58
C ASN A 179 3.79 19.65 12.14
N ARG A 180 4.51 20.36 13.04
CA ARG A 180 5.91 20.77 12.86
C ARG A 180 6.88 20.02 13.79
N ALA A 181 6.37 19.19 14.70
CA ALA A 181 7.21 18.50 15.68
C ALA A 181 7.94 17.28 15.09
N GLY A 182 7.41 16.73 14.01
CA GLY A 182 7.90 15.45 13.46
C GLY A 182 7.46 14.25 14.31
N GLY A 183 7.95 13.09 13.94
CA GLY A 183 7.64 11.83 14.63
C GLY A 183 7.48 10.66 13.67
N VAL A 184 7.31 9.47 14.26
CA VAL A 184 6.99 8.24 13.52
C VAL A 184 5.56 7.85 13.85
N VAL A 185 4.74 7.69 12.83
CA VAL A 185 3.34 7.28 12.93
C VAL A 185 3.28 5.75 12.80
N ASP A 186 2.40 5.13 13.58
CA ASP A 186 2.18 3.69 13.49
C ASP A 186 1.46 3.34 12.17
N VAL A 187 2.04 2.43 11.38
CA VAL A 187 1.42 1.91 10.15
C VAL A 187 0.07 1.23 10.43
N GLY A 188 -0.14 0.73 11.63
CA GLY A 188 -1.43 0.21 12.10
C GLY A 188 -2.57 1.21 12.00
N MET A 189 -2.30 2.53 12.12
CA MET A 189 -3.30 3.58 11.91
C MET A 189 -3.73 3.69 10.44
N LEU A 190 -2.78 3.53 9.51
CA LEU A 190 -3.10 3.46 8.06
C LEU A 190 -3.92 2.20 7.76
N GLU A 191 -3.49 1.04 8.26
CA GLU A 191 -4.22 -0.22 8.09
C GLU A 191 -5.63 -0.16 8.71
N PHE A 192 -5.80 0.53 9.83
CA PHE A 192 -7.10 0.78 10.45
C PHE A 192 -8.01 1.60 9.53
N ALA A 193 -7.54 2.74 9.00
CA ALA A 193 -8.32 3.57 8.10
C ALA A 193 -8.78 2.81 6.84
N ILE A 194 -7.92 1.89 6.35
CA ILE A 194 -8.25 1.04 5.21
C ILE A 194 -9.31 0.00 5.59
N ARG A 195 -9.21 -0.62 6.77
CA ARG A 195 -10.23 -1.59 7.24
C ARG A 195 -11.60 -0.93 7.38
N GLU A 196 -11.66 0.27 7.98
CA GLU A 196 -12.90 1.02 8.15
C GLU A 196 -13.56 1.36 6.80
N ASP A 197 -12.78 1.84 5.85
CA ASP A 197 -13.30 2.16 4.51
C ASP A 197 -13.78 0.90 3.78
N LEU A 198 -13.03 -0.19 3.84
CA LEU A 198 -13.39 -1.45 3.18
C LEU A 198 -14.52 -2.20 3.93
N ASP A 199 -14.63 -2.09 5.25
CA ASP A 199 -15.78 -2.65 5.98
C ASP A 199 -17.08 -1.97 5.56
N ALA A 200 -17.02 -0.67 5.36
CA ALA A 200 -18.17 0.12 4.95
C ALA A 200 -18.57 -0.13 3.49
N ASN A 201 -17.61 -0.35 2.57
CA ASN A 201 -17.87 -0.23 1.12
C ASN A 201 -17.65 -1.51 0.32
N ALA A 202 -16.81 -2.45 0.81
CA ALA A 202 -16.46 -3.63 0.02
C ALA A 202 -17.56 -4.70 0.06
N PRO A 203 -18.02 -5.20 -1.10
CA PRO A 203 -18.92 -6.34 -1.16
C PRO A 203 -18.28 -7.57 -0.50
N ARG A 204 -19.11 -8.40 0.11
CA ARG A 204 -18.71 -9.70 0.70
C ARG A 204 -18.71 -10.77 -0.38
N ALA A 205 -17.74 -11.66 -0.32
CA ALA A 205 -17.65 -12.84 -1.15
C ALA A 205 -17.00 -13.99 -0.36
N MET A 206 -17.11 -15.21 -0.83
CA MET A 206 -16.41 -16.35 -0.26
C MET A 206 -15.30 -16.81 -1.21
N CYS A 207 -14.12 -17.06 -0.63
CA CYS A 207 -13.00 -17.65 -1.32
C CYS A 207 -12.31 -18.63 -0.36
N VAL A 208 -12.16 -19.87 -0.80
CA VAL A 208 -11.47 -20.92 -0.06
C VAL A 208 -10.01 -20.93 -0.48
N LEU A 209 -9.13 -20.62 0.46
CA LEU A 209 -7.70 -20.46 0.18
C LEU A 209 -6.95 -21.78 0.07
N LYS A 210 -7.36 -22.78 0.88
CA LYS A 210 -6.81 -24.15 0.88
C LYS A 210 -7.95 -25.13 0.67
N PRO A 211 -8.37 -25.41 -0.57
CA PRO A 211 -9.57 -26.18 -0.83
C PRO A 211 -9.48 -27.62 -0.33
N LEU A 212 -10.43 -28.01 0.51
CA LEU A 212 -10.70 -29.37 0.92
C LEU A 212 -12.09 -29.74 0.40
N LYS A 213 -12.16 -30.82 -0.39
CA LYS A 213 -13.40 -31.29 -0.97
C LYS A 213 -14.31 -31.87 0.12
N VAL A 214 -15.59 -31.52 0.05
CA VAL A 214 -16.64 -32.08 0.89
C VAL A 214 -17.71 -32.68 0.00
N VAL A 215 -18.06 -33.95 0.25
CA VAL A 215 -19.18 -34.66 -0.39
C VAL A 215 -20.30 -34.83 0.63
N ILE A 216 -21.48 -34.25 0.35
CA ILE A 216 -22.65 -34.32 1.22
C ILE A 216 -23.47 -35.58 0.82
N THR A 217 -23.25 -36.67 1.53
CA THR A 217 -23.67 -38.02 1.13
C THR A 217 -25.18 -38.19 1.06
N ASN A 218 -25.95 -37.49 1.88
CA ASN A 218 -27.41 -37.52 1.90
C ASN A 218 -28.06 -36.38 1.09
N TYR A 219 -27.31 -35.59 0.33
CA TYR A 219 -27.86 -34.64 -0.62
C TYR A 219 -28.08 -35.30 -2.00
N PRO A 220 -29.23 -35.10 -2.65
CA PRO A 220 -29.54 -35.74 -3.93
C PRO A 220 -28.48 -35.39 -5.02
N GLU A 221 -28.07 -36.38 -5.80
CA GLU A 221 -26.99 -36.22 -6.79
C GLU A 221 -27.29 -35.19 -7.87
N ASP A 222 -28.52 -35.18 -8.36
CA ASP A 222 -28.95 -34.31 -9.47
C ASP A 222 -29.54 -32.97 -8.98
N LYS A 223 -29.52 -32.69 -7.68
CA LYS A 223 -30.11 -31.48 -7.12
C LYS A 223 -29.07 -30.38 -6.98
N THR A 224 -29.41 -29.21 -7.53
CA THR A 224 -28.70 -27.95 -7.28
C THR A 224 -29.72 -26.91 -6.81
N GLU A 225 -29.45 -26.27 -5.68
CA GLU A 225 -30.25 -25.15 -5.15
C GLU A 225 -29.47 -23.87 -5.32
N THR A 226 -30.16 -22.78 -5.67
CA THR A 226 -29.55 -21.45 -5.71
C THR A 226 -29.85 -20.73 -4.41
N LEU A 227 -28.81 -20.47 -3.62
CA LEU A 227 -28.92 -19.73 -2.37
C LEU A 227 -28.60 -18.25 -2.63
N GLU A 228 -29.35 -17.35 -1.99
CA GLU A 228 -29.13 -15.92 -2.10
C GLU A 228 -28.49 -15.39 -0.82
N LEU A 229 -27.35 -14.73 -0.97
CA LEU A 229 -26.67 -14.06 0.13
C LEU A 229 -26.54 -12.56 -0.16
N PRO A 230 -26.71 -11.68 0.84
CA PRO A 230 -26.50 -10.25 0.63
C PRO A 230 -25.03 -9.99 0.28
N ARG A 231 -24.82 -9.04 -0.62
CA ARG A 231 -23.47 -8.58 -0.96
C ARG A 231 -22.84 -7.77 0.16
N HIS A 232 -23.64 -7.17 1.05
CA HIS A 232 -23.16 -6.42 2.20
C HIS A 232 -24.09 -6.58 3.39
N PRO A 233 -23.58 -6.71 4.65
CA PRO A 233 -24.42 -6.94 5.81
C PRO A 233 -25.25 -5.75 6.27
N LYS A 234 -24.86 -4.52 5.89
CA LYS A 234 -25.48 -3.27 6.36
C LYS A 234 -26.01 -2.39 5.21
N GLN A 235 -25.57 -2.61 3.99
CA GLN A 235 -25.96 -1.82 2.82
C GLN A 235 -26.71 -2.69 1.83
N ASP A 236 -27.78 -2.16 1.27
CA ASP A 236 -28.49 -2.84 0.18
C ASP A 236 -27.80 -2.57 -1.17
N ILE A 237 -26.77 -3.34 -1.46
CA ILE A 237 -26.06 -3.35 -2.74
C ILE A 237 -26.36 -4.63 -3.53
N GLY A 238 -27.51 -5.25 -3.26
CA GLY A 238 -27.99 -6.44 -3.93
C GLY A 238 -27.51 -7.74 -3.30
N VAL A 239 -27.83 -8.84 -3.97
CA VAL A 239 -27.53 -10.20 -3.56
C VAL A 239 -26.55 -10.87 -4.51
N ARG A 240 -25.92 -11.94 -4.06
CA ARG A 240 -25.14 -12.87 -4.86
C ARG A 240 -25.78 -14.26 -4.84
N GLN A 241 -25.70 -14.95 -5.95
CA GLN A 241 -26.27 -16.26 -6.16
C GLN A 241 -25.19 -17.32 -5.94
N LEU A 242 -25.45 -18.29 -5.08
CA LEU A 242 -24.55 -19.40 -4.75
C LEU A 242 -25.22 -20.73 -5.03
N PRO A 243 -24.80 -21.47 -6.04
CA PRO A 243 -25.26 -22.83 -6.27
C PRO A 243 -24.83 -23.72 -5.10
N PHE A 244 -25.77 -24.45 -4.50
CA PHE A 244 -25.51 -25.46 -3.49
C PHE A 244 -25.84 -26.83 -4.06
N SER A 245 -24.87 -27.72 -4.06
CA SER A 245 -24.96 -29.07 -4.58
C SER A 245 -24.30 -30.08 -3.65
N ARG A 246 -24.26 -31.32 -4.03
CA ARG A 246 -23.65 -32.40 -3.29
C ARG A 246 -22.16 -32.21 -2.99
N GLU A 247 -21.44 -31.54 -3.90
CA GLU A 247 -20.01 -31.32 -3.78
C GLU A 247 -19.70 -29.85 -3.58
N ILE A 248 -18.93 -29.54 -2.53
CA ILE A 248 -18.46 -28.21 -2.20
C ILE A 248 -16.98 -28.23 -1.78
N TYR A 249 -16.35 -27.07 -1.70
CA TYR A 249 -15.06 -26.87 -1.04
C TYR A 249 -15.23 -26.06 0.23
N ILE A 250 -14.51 -26.45 1.26
CA ILE A 250 -14.28 -25.68 2.49
C ILE A 250 -12.77 -25.43 2.64
N ASP A 251 -12.36 -24.52 3.51
CA ASP A 251 -10.93 -24.37 3.81
C ASP A 251 -10.43 -25.55 4.64
N ALA A 252 -9.28 -26.13 4.25
CA ALA A 252 -8.69 -27.27 4.95
C ALA A 252 -8.43 -26.99 6.44
N THR A 253 -8.17 -25.71 6.79
CA THR A 253 -7.99 -25.29 8.19
C THR A 253 -9.28 -25.30 9.02
N ASP A 254 -10.44 -25.49 8.38
CA ASP A 254 -11.73 -25.58 9.05
C ASP A 254 -12.06 -26.99 9.53
N PHE A 255 -11.21 -27.99 9.26
CA PHE A 255 -11.32 -29.34 9.78
C PHE A 255 -10.07 -29.78 10.53
N GLU A 256 -10.24 -30.39 11.70
CA GLU A 256 -9.15 -30.96 12.50
C GLU A 256 -9.57 -32.31 13.08
N GLU A 257 -8.77 -33.35 12.86
CA GLU A 257 -9.02 -34.68 13.46
C GLU A 257 -8.72 -34.70 14.96
N VAL A 258 -7.67 -33.99 15.38
CA VAL A 258 -7.25 -33.83 16.77
C VAL A 258 -7.27 -32.36 17.12
N PRO A 259 -8.43 -31.79 17.42
CA PRO A 259 -8.57 -30.34 17.55
C PRO A 259 -7.84 -29.81 18.79
N PRO A 260 -7.18 -28.64 18.69
CA PRO A 260 -6.64 -27.94 19.84
C PRO A 260 -7.79 -27.42 20.75
N ALA A 261 -7.45 -27.10 22.00
CA ALA A 261 -8.42 -26.58 22.95
C ALA A 261 -9.11 -25.32 22.41
N GLY A 262 -10.43 -25.29 22.45
CA GLY A 262 -11.25 -24.16 21.98
C GLY A 262 -11.53 -24.12 20.48
N PHE A 263 -11.14 -25.13 19.72
CA PHE A 263 -11.47 -25.23 18.30
C PHE A 263 -13.01 -25.31 18.11
N LYS A 264 -13.55 -24.41 17.31
CA LYS A 264 -15.02 -24.26 17.11
C LYS A 264 -15.45 -24.50 15.66
N ARG A 265 -14.66 -25.27 14.92
CA ARG A 265 -14.92 -25.60 13.53
C ARG A 265 -15.26 -27.09 13.42
N LEU A 266 -15.13 -27.69 12.26
CA LEU A 266 -15.54 -29.07 11.99
C LEU A 266 -14.52 -30.07 12.55
N ILE A 267 -15.00 -31.07 13.23
CA ILE A 267 -14.23 -32.21 13.79
C ILE A 267 -14.95 -33.52 13.47
N PRO A 268 -14.29 -34.69 13.59
CA PRO A 268 -14.96 -35.97 13.37
C PRO A 268 -16.24 -36.11 14.21
N GLY A 269 -17.37 -36.40 13.56
CA GLY A 269 -18.70 -36.48 14.18
C GLY A 269 -19.27 -35.13 14.63
N GLY A 270 -18.53 -34.04 14.49
CA GLY A 270 -18.97 -32.70 14.87
C GLY A 270 -19.77 -31.99 13.79
N GLU A 271 -20.49 -30.95 14.20
CA GLU A 271 -21.35 -30.15 13.32
C GLU A 271 -20.83 -28.71 13.18
N VAL A 272 -21.02 -28.15 12.00
CA VAL A 272 -20.75 -26.76 11.70
C VAL A 272 -21.79 -26.19 10.73
N ARG A 273 -22.06 -24.91 10.80
CA ARG A 273 -22.90 -24.21 9.80
C ARG A 273 -22.08 -23.75 8.62
N LEU A 274 -22.54 -24.06 7.43
CA LEU A 274 -22.06 -23.43 6.21
C LEU A 274 -22.69 -22.03 6.08
N ARG A 275 -21.87 -21.03 5.80
CA ARG A 275 -22.28 -19.63 5.74
C ARG A 275 -23.47 -19.43 4.78
N GLY A 276 -24.59 -18.94 5.31
CA GLY A 276 -25.83 -18.74 4.53
C GLY A 276 -26.47 -20.02 4.00
N SER A 277 -26.13 -21.18 4.55
CA SER A 277 -26.62 -22.49 4.09
C SER A 277 -26.96 -23.38 5.26
N TYR A 278 -26.79 -24.67 5.10
CA TYR A 278 -27.17 -25.73 6.02
C TYR A 278 -26.12 -25.99 7.12
N VAL A 279 -26.53 -26.73 8.14
CA VAL A 279 -25.62 -27.38 9.08
C VAL A 279 -25.19 -28.73 8.48
N ILE A 280 -23.87 -28.98 8.51
CA ILE A 280 -23.28 -30.26 8.09
C ILE A 280 -22.55 -30.90 9.26
N ARG A 281 -22.44 -32.26 9.23
CA ARG A 281 -21.69 -33.08 10.16
C ARG A 281 -20.63 -33.87 9.40
N ALA A 282 -19.39 -33.90 9.92
CA ALA A 282 -18.32 -34.72 9.36
C ALA A 282 -18.46 -36.17 9.80
N ASP A 283 -18.83 -37.07 8.87
CA ASP A 283 -19.04 -38.49 9.13
C ASP A 283 -17.76 -39.30 8.88
N GLU A 284 -16.96 -38.96 7.86
CA GLU A 284 -15.73 -39.66 7.47
C GLU A 284 -14.72 -38.72 6.86
N ALA A 285 -13.43 -38.89 7.19
CA ALA A 285 -12.30 -38.24 6.52
C ALA A 285 -11.60 -39.26 5.63
N VAL A 286 -11.56 -38.99 4.32
CA VAL A 286 -10.86 -39.81 3.32
C VAL A 286 -9.43 -39.32 3.19
N LYS A 287 -8.47 -40.25 3.25
CA LYS A 287 -7.06 -39.96 3.21
C LYS A 287 -6.39 -40.56 1.96
N ASP A 288 -5.35 -39.87 1.48
CA ASP A 288 -4.45 -40.42 0.48
C ASP A 288 -3.47 -41.47 1.07
N GLU A 289 -2.61 -42.01 0.20
CA GLU A 289 -1.61 -43.02 0.61
C GLU A 289 -0.56 -42.44 1.59
N GLN A 290 -0.39 -41.13 1.64
CA GLN A 290 0.52 -40.40 2.53
C GLN A 290 -0.15 -40.04 3.87
N GLY A 291 -1.47 -40.30 4.01
CA GLY A 291 -2.23 -39.97 5.20
C GLY A 291 -2.80 -38.57 5.25
N ASN A 292 -2.66 -37.78 4.17
CA ASN A 292 -3.27 -36.45 4.08
C ASN A 292 -4.77 -36.58 3.81
N ILE A 293 -5.56 -35.69 4.43
CA ILE A 293 -7.01 -35.65 4.20
C ILE A 293 -7.25 -34.99 2.85
N VAL A 294 -7.94 -35.68 1.95
CA VAL A 294 -8.22 -35.22 0.58
C VAL A 294 -9.70 -34.97 0.33
N GLU A 295 -10.57 -35.59 1.13
CA GLU A 295 -12.03 -35.42 1.03
C GLU A 295 -12.67 -35.63 2.41
N LEU A 296 -13.74 -34.89 2.68
CA LEU A 296 -14.64 -35.19 3.80
C LEU A 296 -15.97 -35.69 3.26
N ARG A 297 -16.48 -36.75 3.86
CA ARG A 297 -17.87 -37.19 3.69
C ARG A 297 -18.69 -36.65 4.82
N CYS A 298 -19.70 -35.84 4.48
CA CYS A 298 -20.56 -35.18 5.44
C CYS A 298 -22.03 -35.52 5.18
N SER A 299 -22.83 -35.42 6.21
CA SER A 299 -24.30 -35.34 6.09
C SER A 299 -24.78 -33.92 6.40
N TYR A 300 -25.88 -33.48 5.77
CA TYR A 300 -26.52 -32.21 6.08
C TYR A 300 -27.86 -32.40 6.77
N ASP A 301 -28.25 -31.38 7.54
CA ASP A 301 -29.57 -31.31 8.16
C ASP A 301 -30.46 -30.38 7.30
N GLU A 302 -31.39 -30.99 6.55
CA GLU A 302 -32.27 -30.30 5.59
C GLU A 302 -33.16 -29.23 6.24
N ASN A 303 -33.41 -29.33 7.53
CA ASN A 303 -34.27 -28.40 8.28
C ASN A 303 -33.54 -27.19 8.80
N THR A 304 -32.26 -26.95 8.42
CA THR A 304 -31.42 -25.91 8.99
C THR A 304 -31.10 -24.76 8.06
N LEU A 305 -31.68 -24.71 6.86
CA LEU A 305 -31.46 -23.55 5.94
C LEU A 305 -31.99 -22.27 6.61
N GLY A 306 -31.06 -21.33 6.86
CA GLY A 306 -31.36 -20.04 7.46
C GLY A 306 -31.82 -20.06 8.93
N LYS A 307 -31.86 -21.21 9.61
CA LYS A 307 -32.28 -21.34 11.00
C LYS A 307 -31.44 -22.35 11.79
N ASN A 308 -31.45 -22.20 13.10
CA ASN A 308 -30.76 -23.17 13.98
C ASN A 308 -31.49 -24.50 14.06
N PRO A 309 -30.75 -25.63 14.23
CA PRO A 309 -31.38 -26.94 14.47
C PRO A 309 -32.12 -26.95 15.82
N GLU A 310 -33.20 -27.72 15.86
CA GLU A 310 -33.97 -27.90 17.09
C GLU A 310 -33.22 -28.76 18.12
N GLY A 311 -33.33 -28.38 19.39
CA GLY A 311 -32.80 -29.16 20.51
C GLY A 311 -31.27 -29.17 20.68
N ARG A 312 -30.51 -28.52 19.79
CA ARG A 312 -29.05 -28.48 19.87
C ARG A 312 -28.48 -27.17 19.36
N LYS A 313 -27.28 -26.82 19.82
CA LYS A 313 -26.57 -25.57 19.43
C LYS A 313 -25.34 -25.89 18.60
N VAL A 314 -25.31 -25.40 17.38
CA VAL A 314 -24.11 -25.41 16.50
C VAL A 314 -23.32 -24.12 16.69
N LYS A 315 -22.04 -24.24 17.03
CA LYS A 315 -21.20 -23.09 17.46
C LYS A 315 -20.35 -22.49 16.38
N GLY A 316 -20.05 -23.20 15.29
CA GLY A 316 -19.17 -22.74 14.22
C GLY A 316 -19.94 -22.33 12.99
N VAL A 317 -19.39 -21.33 12.27
CA VAL A 317 -19.81 -20.97 10.92
C VAL A 317 -18.57 -20.91 10.06
N ILE A 318 -18.54 -21.67 8.96
CA ILE A 318 -17.44 -21.69 8.00
C ILE A 318 -17.91 -21.22 6.61
N HIS A 319 -17.01 -20.67 5.83
CA HIS A 319 -17.28 -20.33 4.44
C HIS A 319 -17.06 -21.54 3.54
N TRP A 320 -17.63 -21.49 2.36
CA TRP A 320 -17.62 -22.59 1.40
C TRP A 320 -17.85 -22.04 -0.02
N VAL A 321 -17.53 -22.84 -1.02
CA VAL A 321 -17.86 -22.56 -2.42
C VAL A 321 -18.35 -23.82 -3.12
N PRO A 322 -19.22 -23.73 -4.16
CA PRO A 322 -19.63 -24.89 -4.94
C PRO A 322 -18.42 -25.50 -5.66
N ALA A 323 -18.36 -26.84 -5.76
CA ALA A 323 -17.21 -27.47 -6.41
C ALA A 323 -17.20 -27.25 -7.92
N ALA A 324 -18.35 -27.39 -8.57
CA ALA A 324 -18.46 -27.33 -10.03
C ALA A 324 -18.32 -25.90 -10.59
N GLU A 325 -18.95 -24.90 -9.96
CA GLU A 325 -19.05 -23.55 -10.48
C GLU A 325 -18.03 -22.58 -9.84
N SER A 326 -17.18 -23.07 -8.93
CA SER A 326 -16.14 -22.22 -8.32
C SER A 326 -15.11 -21.76 -9.35
N VAL A 327 -14.64 -20.54 -9.18
CA VAL A 327 -13.58 -19.95 -9.99
C VAL A 327 -12.22 -20.28 -9.38
N GLU A 328 -11.36 -20.95 -10.16
CA GLU A 328 -9.97 -21.13 -9.73
C GLU A 328 -9.22 -19.81 -9.79
N CYS A 329 -8.45 -19.51 -8.74
CA CYS A 329 -7.71 -18.27 -8.65
C CYS A 329 -6.38 -18.40 -7.90
N GLU A 330 -5.50 -17.42 -8.11
CA GLU A 330 -4.32 -17.19 -7.31
C GLU A 330 -4.63 -16.14 -6.25
N VAL A 331 -4.22 -16.37 -5.01
CA VAL A 331 -4.34 -15.42 -3.92
C VAL A 331 -2.95 -15.09 -3.38
N ARG A 332 -2.65 -13.80 -3.31
CA ARG A 332 -1.38 -13.26 -2.81
C ARG A 332 -1.60 -12.64 -1.44
N LEU A 333 -1.04 -13.27 -0.43
CA LEU A 333 -1.10 -12.79 0.94
C LEU A 333 0.06 -11.83 1.18
N TYR A 334 -0.16 -10.55 0.94
CA TYR A 334 0.80 -9.51 1.23
C TYR A 334 0.79 -9.13 2.71
N ASP A 335 1.97 -8.92 3.26
CA ASP A 335 2.19 -8.40 4.60
C ASP A 335 3.20 -7.23 4.57
N ARG A 336 3.65 -6.75 5.74
CA ARG A 336 4.66 -5.70 5.86
C ARG A 336 5.99 -6.19 5.28
N LEU A 337 6.63 -5.33 4.47
CA LEU A 337 7.90 -5.67 3.82
C LEU A 337 9.04 -5.81 4.82
N PHE A 338 8.99 -5.08 5.95
CA PHE A 338 10.04 -5.09 6.96
C PHE A 338 9.55 -5.63 8.31
N ARG A 339 10.45 -6.34 9.01
CA ARG A 339 10.19 -6.88 10.36
C ARG A 339 10.45 -5.86 11.47
N SER A 340 11.39 -4.95 11.25
CA SER A 340 11.76 -3.92 12.22
C SER A 340 10.83 -2.70 12.14
N ALA A 341 10.45 -2.16 13.29
CA ALA A 341 9.71 -0.90 13.36
C ALA A 341 10.50 0.29 12.77
N ASN A 342 11.82 0.23 12.83
CA ASN A 342 12.69 1.21 12.18
C ASN A 342 13.69 0.49 11.27
N PRO A 343 13.29 0.16 10.02
CA PRO A 343 14.12 -0.62 9.11
C PRO A 343 15.45 0.06 8.74
N GLU A 344 15.51 1.39 8.89
CA GLU A 344 16.68 2.20 8.53
C GLU A 344 17.75 2.25 9.62
N LYS A 345 17.38 1.96 10.88
CA LYS A 345 18.30 1.83 12.01
C LYS A 345 18.66 0.37 12.20
N ASP A 346 19.90 0.05 12.01
CA ASP A 346 20.49 -1.18 12.47
C ASP A 346 21.38 -0.86 13.68
N GLU A 347 21.07 -1.44 14.82
CA GLU A 347 21.85 -1.26 16.05
C GLU A 347 23.23 -1.90 15.94
N ASP A 348 23.38 -2.89 15.03
CA ASP A 348 24.61 -3.66 14.81
C ASP A 348 25.39 -3.24 13.55
N GLY A 349 24.97 -2.16 12.86
CA GLY A 349 25.66 -1.62 11.68
C GLY A 349 25.42 -2.38 10.36
N GLY A 350 24.38 -3.21 10.29
CA GLY A 350 23.95 -3.95 9.10
C GLY A 350 23.22 -3.10 8.05
N SER A 351 22.69 -3.76 7.04
CA SER A 351 21.91 -3.16 5.97
C SER A 351 20.40 -3.17 6.29
N PHE A 352 19.68 -2.16 5.86
CA PHE A 352 18.21 -2.18 5.93
C PHE A 352 17.59 -3.40 5.22
N LEU A 353 18.31 -4.01 4.29
CA LEU A 353 17.92 -5.23 3.58
C LEU A 353 17.81 -6.45 4.51
N ASP A 354 18.57 -6.47 5.61
CA ASP A 354 18.57 -7.56 6.59
C ASP A 354 17.25 -7.59 7.37
N ASN A 355 16.52 -6.46 7.37
CA ASN A 355 15.21 -6.32 7.98
C ASN A 355 14.03 -6.73 7.06
N ILE A 356 14.31 -7.17 5.82
CA ILE A 356 13.25 -7.64 4.92
C ILE A 356 12.55 -8.86 5.53
N ASN A 357 11.23 -8.83 5.52
CA ASN A 357 10.40 -9.94 5.95
C ASN A 357 10.29 -10.97 4.81
N PRO A 358 10.87 -12.18 4.94
CA PRO A 358 10.80 -13.22 3.91
C PRO A 358 9.36 -13.69 3.64
N GLU A 359 8.47 -13.55 4.63
CA GLU A 359 7.05 -13.92 4.52
C GLU A 359 6.14 -12.76 4.11
N SER A 360 6.75 -11.64 3.68
CA SER A 360 5.98 -10.47 3.22
C SER A 360 5.09 -10.73 2.01
N LEU A 361 5.28 -11.85 1.32
CA LEU A 361 4.46 -12.34 0.23
C LEU A 361 4.38 -13.87 0.26
N VAL A 362 3.17 -14.38 0.46
CA VAL A 362 2.85 -15.81 0.28
C VAL A 362 1.88 -15.95 -0.89
N VAL A 363 2.25 -16.74 -1.89
CA VAL A 363 1.43 -16.98 -3.08
C VAL A 363 0.71 -18.33 -2.95
N LEU A 364 -0.62 -18.30 -2.93
CA LEU A 364 -1.47 -19.48 -2.90
C LEU A 364 -2.08 -19.69 -4.29
N LYS A 365 -1.88 -20.87 -4.84
CA LYS A 365 -2.45 -21.28 -6.14
C LYS A 365 -3.55 -22.32 -5.93
N GLY A 366 -4.46 -22.40 -6.89
CA GLY A 366 -5.58 -23.36 -6.84
C GLY A 366 -6.63 -23.01 -5.79
N CYS A 367 -6.65 -21.77 -5.29
CA CYS A 367 -7.73 -21.27 -4.46
C CYS A 367 -9.06 -21.32 -5.23
N ARG A 368 -10.17 -21.41 -4.51
CA ARG A 368 -11.51 -21.51 -5.10
C ARG A 368 -12.38 -20.35 -4.62
N ALA A 369 -12.77 -19.51 -5.57
CA ALA A 369 -13.65 -18.36 -5.32
C ALA A 369 -15.10 -18.68 -5.73
N GLU A 370 -16.08 -18.03 -5.09
CA GLU A 370 -17.48 -18.16 -5.47
C GLU A 370 -17.74 -17.66 -6.91
N PRO A 371 -18.78 -18.16 -7.60
CA PRO A 371 -19.03 -17.84 -9.02
C PRO A 371 -19.20 -16.35 -9.31
N SER A 372 -19.70 -15.56 -8.35
CA SER A 372 -19.89 -14.11 -8.54
C SER A 372 -18.60 -13.35 -8.82
N LEU A 373 -17.45 -13.92 -8.47
CA LEU A 373 -16.13 -13.32 -8.69
C LEU A 373 -15.58 -13.55 -10.10
N ALA A 374 -16.23 -14.37 -10.92
CA ALA A 374 -15.82 -14.60 -12.31
C ALA A 374 -15.83 -13.32 -13.17
N SER A 375 -16.75 -12.41 -12.87
CA SER A 375 -16.90 -11.12 -13.56
C SER A 375 -16.17 -9.96 -12.89
N ALA A 376 -15.38 -10.22 -11.85
CA ALA A 376 -14.66 -9.16 -11.15
C ALA A 376 -13.61 -8.50 -12.07
N GLU A 377 -13.55 -7.18 -12.01
CA GLU A 377 -12.63 -6.37 -12.82
C GLU A 377 -11.39 -5.97 -12.03
N ALA A 378 -10.38 -5.49 -12.75
CA ALA A 378 -9.16 -4.99 -12.15
C ALA A 378 -9.45 -3.88 -11.11
N GLU A 379 -8.82 -3.97 -9.97
CA GLU A 379 -9.00 -3.06 -8.83
C GLU A 379 -10.34 -3.19 -8.08
N ASP A 380 -11.22 -4.11 -8.44
CA ASP A 380 -12.37 -4.45 -7.60
C ASP A 380 -11.92 -4.97 -6.24
N ARG A 381 -12.61 -4.57 -5.20
CA ARG A 381 -12.27 -4.89 -3.82
C ARG A 381 -13.40 -5.68 -3.17
N PHE A 382 -13.01 -6.71 -2.42
CA PHE A 382 -13.95 -7.60 -1.74
C PHE A 382 -13.48 -7.88 -0.30
N GLN A 383 -14.41 -8.10 0.59
CA GLN A 383 -14.10 -8.84 1.80
C GLN A 383 -14.31 -10.33 1.50
N PHE A 384 -13.23 -11.10 1.52
CA PHE A 384 -13.38 -12.56 1.61
C PHE A 384 -13.76 -12.90 3.04
N GLU A 385 -14.97 -13.42 3.20
CA GLU A 385 -15.56 -13.67 4.52
C GLU A 385 -14.66 -14.55 5.37
N ARG A 386 -14.33 -14.11 6.57
CA ARG A 386 -13.41 -14.71 7.54
C ARG A 386 -11.90 -14.61 7.19
N GLU A 387 -11.52 -14.19 5.99
CA GLU A 387 -10.13 -14.20 5.53
C GLU A 387 -9.49 -12.81 5.56
N GLY A 388 -10.14 -11.79 5.02
CA GLY A 388 -9.58 -10.45 4.92
C GLY A 388 -10.21 -9.63 3.81
N TYR A 389 -9.55 -8.52 3.49
CA TYR A 389 -9.92 -7.68 2.35
C TYR A 389 -8.93 -7.91 1.20
N PHE A 390 -9.46 -8.06 0.00
CA PHE A 390 -8.70 -8.42 -1.19
C PHE A 390 -9.07 -7.51 -2.35
N CYS A 391 -8.09 -7.30 -3.24
CA CYS A 391 -8.23 -6.51 -4.44
C CYS A 391 -7.83 -7.35 -5.65
N VAL A 392 -8.58 -7.26 -6.74
CA VAL A 392 -8.21 -7.89 -8.01
C VAL A 392 -6.95 -7.23 -8.56
N ASP A 393 -5.91 -8.03 -8.84
CA ASP A 393 -4.64 -7.49 -9.34
C ASP A 393 -4.82 -6.88 -10.73
N ARG A 394 -4.41 -5.62 -10.86
CA ARG A 394 -4.58 -4.85 -12.11
C ARG A 394 -3.65 -5.25 -13.25
N LYS A 395 -2.54 -5.93 -12.94
CA LYS A 395 -1.51 -6.31 -13.92
C LYS A 395 -1.62 -7.78 -14.34
N ASP A 396 -1.81 -8.64 -13.34
CA ASP A 396 -1.64 -10.08 -13.53
C ASP A 396 -2.97 -10.81 -13.70
N ARG A 397 -4.10 -10.12 -13.41
CA ARG A 397 -5.43 -10.67 -13.71
C ARG A 397 -5.62 -10.86 -15.20
N ARG A 398 -6.15 -12.03 -15.58
CA ARG A 398 -6.59 -12.38 -16.94
C ARG A 398 -7.98 -13.01 -16.85
N PRO A 399 -8.75 -13.05 -17.96
CA PRO A 399 -10.09 -13.62 -17.95
C PRO A 399 -10.16 -15.09 -17.47
N ASP A 400 -9.10 -15.86 -17.73
CA ASP A 400 -8.94 -17.26 -17.37
C ASP A 400 -8.04 -17.48 -16.15
N ALA A 401 -7.50 -16.43 -15.54
CA ALA A 401 -6.56 -16.48 -14.45
C ALA A 401 -6.76 -15.32 -13.47
N MET A 402 -7.71 -15.46 -12.55
CA MET A 402 -8.00 -14.47 -11.54
C MET A 402 -6.87 -14.41 -10.50
N VAL A 403 -6.45 -13.20 -10.16
CA VAL A 403 -5.42 -12.94 -9.13
C VAL A 403 -5.95 -11.92 -8.14
N PHE A 404 -5.90 -12.27 -6.85
CA PHE A 404 -6.34 -11.41 -5.75
C PHE A 404 -5.19 -11.09 -4.82
N ASN A 405 -5.00 -9.81 -4.52
CA ASN A 405 -4.01 -9.31 -3.57
C ASN A 405 -4.67 -9.03 -2.23
N ARG A 406 -4.15 -9.58 -1.14
CA ARG A 406 -4.62 -9.21 0.20
C ARG A 406 -4.25 -7.76 0.48
N THR A 407 -5.27 -6.93 0.70
CA THR A 407 -5.13 -5.52 1.07
C THR A 407 -4.76 -5.40 2.53
N VAL A 408 -5.61 -5.91 3.43
CA VAL A 408 -5.40 -5.98 4.88
C VAL A 408 -6.15 -7.18 5.46
N THR A 409 -5.73 -7.61 6.64
CA THR A 409 -6.43 -8.62 7.44
C THR A 409 -7.71 -8.04 8.08
N LEU A 410 -8.65 -8.89 8.53
CA LEU A 410 -9.87 -8.43 9.21
C LEU A 410 -9.59 -7.73 10.55
N ARG A 411 -8.50 -8.10 11.20
CA ARG A 411 -8.05 -7.53 12.48
C ARG A 411 -6.56 -7.30 12.39
N ASP A 412 -6.06 -6.37 13.20
CA ASP A 412 -4.61 -6.26 13.35
C ASP A 412 -4.10 -7.53 14.02
N SER A 413 -3.24 -8.24 13.31
CA SER A 413 -2.59 -9.48 13.77
C SER A 413 -1.08 -9.30 13.95
N TRP A 414 -0.56 -8.11 13.71
CA TRP A 414 0.86 -7.82 13.83
C TRP A 414 1.26 -7.70 15.31
N GLY A 415 2.31 -8.41 15.72
CA GLY A 415 2.79 -8.40 17.11
C GLY A 415 2.16 -9.47 18.02
N GLY A 416 1.30 -10.33 17.48
CA GLY A 416 0.71 -11.47 18.19
C GLY A 416 1.40 -12.81 17.93
N GLN A 417 2.63 -12.81 17.40
CA GLN A 417 3.47 -13.99 17.22
C GLN A 417 4.70 -13.92 18.11
#